data_f2fe6c294749bec62becea6c59465559
#
_entry.id   f2fe6c294749bec62becea6c59465559
#
_cell.length_a   1.000
_cell.length_b   1.000
_cell.length_c   1.000
_cell.angle_alpha   90.00
_cell.angle_beta   90.00
_cell.angle_gamma   90.00
#
_symmetry.space_group_name_H-M   'P 1'
#
loop_
_entity.id
_entity.type
_entity.pdbx_description
1 polymer ?
#
loop_
_entity_poly.entity_id
_entity_poly.type
_entity_poly.pdbx_seq_one_letter_code
_entity_poly.pdbx_strand_id
1 'polypeptide(L)'
;GSLNVDHVYGVDHFVRGGETIPSLSMELFCGGKGLNQSVALARAGGEVYHAGKIGADGEMLLDRLRENGVNVDYVGVSDSLPTGHAVIQVDAKGQNCIIVCAGANGSLTEEEMDGVLSHFGQGDILLLQNEINGIGPLLRKAYGRGMQIALNPSPIDGELVALEELRYVTWFILNEVEGAELTGKTEGEEICAALLKKYPRARVVLTLGKKGCLYRDGGQTAAHGIYDVPVVDTTAAGDTFTGYFLAGVTDGLPVEQILELASKASSLAVSRKGASDSIPARAEVEACDLAPLG
;
A
#
# COMPACT_ATOMS: atom_id res chain seq x y z
N GLY A 1 -9.08 -3.36 2.10
CA GLY A 1 -7.81 -2.85 2.63
C GLY A 1 -7.96 -2.22 4.00
N SER A 2 -6.83 -1.96 4.65
CA SER A 2 -6.79 -1.40 6.01
C SER A 2 -7.18 0.06 6.07
N LEU A 3 -7.78 0.44 7.20
CA LEU A 3 -8.16 1.80 7.58
C LEU A 3 -7.67 2.03 9.01
N ASN A 4 -6.71 2.94 9.20
CA ASN A 4 -6.09 3.21 10.50
C ASN A 4 -6.16 4.68 10.88
N VAL A 5 -6.38 4.95 12.16
CA VAL A 5 -6.14 6.25 12.76
C VAL A 5 -4.73 6.25 13.35
N ASP A 6 -3.84 7.06 12.81
CA ASP A 6 -2.46 7.16 13.28
C ASP A 6 -2.37 8.23 14.37
N HIS A 7 -2.08 7.80 15.61
CA HIS A 7 -1.84 8.65 16.77
C HIS A 7 -0.35 8.95 16.88
N VAL A 8 0.07 10.12 16.43
CA VAL A 8 1.47 10.52 16.36
C VAL A 8 1.82 11.39 17.56
N TYR A 9 2.70 10.88 18.42
CA TYR A 9 3.19 11.56 19.61
C TYR A 9 4.62 12.04 19.38
N GLY A 10 4.83 13.35 19.41
CA GLY A 10 6.17 13.93 19.53
C GLY A 10 6.70 13.69 20.94
N VAL A 11 7.89 13.13 21.06
CA VAL A 11 8.53 12.80 22.34
C VAL A 11 10.00 13.24 22.34
N ASP A 12 10.57 13.48 23.52
CA ASP A 12 11.99 13.75 23.65
C ASP A 12 12.84 12.53 23.29
N HIS A 13 12.42 11.37 23.75
CA HIS A 13 12.99 10.06 23.44
C HIS A 13 11.89 8.99 23.53
N PHE A 14 12.14 7.80 22.95
CA PHE A 14 11.18 6.69 23.06
C PHE A 14 11.04 6.22 24.50
N VAL A 15 9.79 6.05 24.96
CA VAL A 15 9.50 5.58 26.33
C VAL A 15 10.11 4.20 26.59
N ARG A 16 10.75 4.05 27.74
CA ARG A 16 11.40 2.80 28.18
C ARG A 16 10.50 2.02 29.14
N GLY A 17 10.79 0.74 29.33
CA GLY A 17 10.08 -0.08 30.29
C GLY A 17 10.15 0.52 31.70
N GLY A 18 8.96 0.77 32.32
CA GLY A 18 8.83 1.39 33.66
C GLY A 18 8.93 2.92 33.69
N GLU A 19 9.09 3.56 32.54
CA GLU A 19 9.17 5.03 32.43
C GLU A 19 7.81 5.64 32.09
N THR A 20 7.59 6.88 32.54
CA THR A 20 6.44 7.71 32.14
C THR A 20 6.98 9.07 31.70
N ILE A 21 6.72 9.45 30.45
CA ILE A 21 7.13 10.75 29.90
C ILE A 21 5.94 11.55 29.40
N PRO A 22 5.96 12.90 29.47
CA PRO A 22 4.98 13.71 28.78
C PRO A 22 5.26 13.73 27.28
N SER A 23 4.20 13.75 26.46
CA SER A 23 4.34 14.05 25.03
C SER A 23 4.55 15.54 24.81
N LEU A 24 5.33 15.90 23.79
CA LEU A 24 5.55 17.28 23.35
C LEU A 24 4.42 17.75 22.42
N SER A 25 3.85 16.83 21.64
CA SER A 25 2.71 17.05 20.74
C SER A 25 1.91 15.76 20.59
N MET A 26 0.68 15.89 20.10
CA MET A 26 -0.16 14.77 19.67
C MET A 26 -0.95 15.22 18.45
N GLU A 27 -0.86 14.45 17.36
CA GLU A 27 -1.57 14.69 16.11
C GLU A 27 -2.25 13.40 15.66
N LEU A 28 -3.39 13.52 14.97
CA LEU A 28 -4.12 12.41 14.36
C LEU A 28 -4.01 12.51 12.86
N PHE A 29 -3.69 11.40 12.23
CA PHE A 29 -3.64 11.29 10.76
C PHE A 29 -4.48 10.12 10.27
N CYS A 30 -4.98 10.26 9.05
CA CYS A 30 -5.56 9.14 8.31
C CYS A 30 -4.43 8.29 7.75
N GLY A 31 -4.40 7.02 8.12
CA GLY A 31 -3.38 6.06 7.74
C GLY A 31 -3.94 4.70 7.37
N GLY A 32 -3.04 3.72 7.31
CA GLY A 32 -3.30 2.39 6.79
C GLY A 32 -2.93 2.29 5.30
N LYS A 33 -2.24 1.21 4.94
CA LYS A 33 -1.79 0.99 3.54
C LYS A 33 -2.98 0.94 2.57
N GLY A 34 -4.08 0.32 2.99
CA GLY A 34 -5.29 0.25 2.19
C GLY A 34 -5.85 1.63 1.86
N LEU A 35 -5.96 2.53 2.85
CA LEU A 35 -6.39 3.90 2.65
C LEU A 35 -5.42 4.66 1.71
N ASN A 36 -4.12 4.62 2.01
CA ASN A 36 -3.12 5.35 1.24
C ASN A 36 -3.12 4.92 -0.23
N GLN A 37 -3.15 3.60 -0.49
CA GLN A 37 -3.16 3.06 -1.85
C GLN A 37 -4.46 3.38 -2.59
N SER A 38 -5.61 3.40 -1.90
CA SER A 38 -6.89 3.83 -2.48
C SER A 38 -6.87 5.31 -2.87
N VAL A 39 -6.35 6.17 -2.00
CA VAL A 39 -6.17 7.60 -2.29
C VAL A 39 -5.20 7.80 -3.47
N ALA A 40 -4.08 7.07 -3.48
CA ALA A 40 -3.09 7.17 -4.54
C ALA A 40 -3.68 6.77 -5.91
N LEU A 41 -4.41 5.66 -5.95
CA LEU A 41 -5.06 5.18 -7.17
C LEU A 41 -6.14 6.18 -7.66
N ALA A 42 -6.95 6.73 -6.76
CA ALA A 42 -7.97 7.71 -7.12
C ALA A 42 -7.37 9.03 -7.62
N ARG A 43 -6.32 9.56 -6.95
CA ARG A 43 -5.59 10.76 -7.39
C ARG A 43 -4.86 10.55 -8.72
N ALA A 44 -4.49 9.30 -9.03
CA ALA A 44 -3.95 8.91 -10.32
C ALA A 44 -5.01 8.78 -11.42
N GLY A 45 -6.31 8.96 -11.11
CA GLY A 45 -7.42 8.94 -12.05
C GLY A 45 -8.16 7.60 -12.17
N GLY A 46 -7.83 6.61 -11.32
CA GLY A 46 -8.51 5.31 -11.30
C GLY A 46 -9.89 5.38 -10.65
N GLU A 47 -10.81 4.52 -11.09
CA GLU A 47 -12.07 4.27 -10.40
C GLU A 47 -11.83 3.30 -9.24
N VAL A 48 -12.10 3.76 -8.00
CA VAL A 48 -11.71 3.05 -6.77
C VAL A 48 -12.89 2.80 -5.87
N TYR A 49 -13.07 1.55 -5.49
CA TYR A 49 -13.97 1.10 -4.44
C TYR A 49 -13.14 0.58 -3.27
N HIS A 50 -13.24 1.24 -2.11
CA HIS A 50 -12.59 0.75 -0.91
C HIS A 50 -13.51 -0.19 -0.15
N ALA A 51 -13.07 -1.42 0.08
CA ALA A 51 -13.72 -2.38 0.96
C ALA A 51 -12.85 -2.63 2.19
N GLY A 52 -13.45 -2.52 3.37
CA GLY A 52 -12.76 -2.62 4.65
C GLY A 52 -13.72 -2.53 5.82
N LYS A 53 -13.19 -2.29 7.02
CA LYS A 53 -14.00 -2.16 8.22
C LYS A 53 -13.40 -1.16 9.20
N ILE A 54 -14.26 -0.31 9.77
CA ILE A 54 -13.90 0.64 10.82
C ILE A 54 -14.72 0.37 12.08
N GLY A 55 -14.36 0.97 13.19
CA GLY A 55 -15.22 1.13 14.36
C GLY A 55 -16.05 2.42 14.25
N ALA A 56 -16.87 2.72 15.26
CA ALA A 56 -17.68 3.94 15.33
C ALA A 56 -16.82 5.24 15.37
N ASP A 57 -15.53 5.11 15.66
CA ASP A 57 -14.54 6.18 15.77
C ASP A 57 -13.78 6.46 14.46
N GLY A 58 -14.13 5.80 13.34
CA GLY A 58 -13.38 5.83 12.09
C GLY A 58 -13.93 6.75 10.99
N GLU A 59 -14.97 7.57 11.25
CA GLU A 59 -15.63 8.38 10.21
C GLU A 59 -14.65 9.29 9.46
N MET A 60 -13.64 9.84 10.14
CA MET A 60 -12.62 10.68 9.51
C MET A 60 -11.88 9.99 8.35
N LEU A 61 -11.77 8.65 8.39
CA LEU A 61 -11.12 7.86 7.32
C LEU A 61 -12.03 7.75 6.11
N LEU A 62 -13.35 7.60 6.32
CA LEU A 62 -14.33 7.61 5.23
C LEU A 62 -14.40 8.98 4.55
N ASP A 63 -14.38 10.05 5.34
CA ASP A 63 -14.35 11.40 4.80
C ASP A 63 -13.11 11.64 3.95
N ARG A 64 -11.94 11.20 4.43
CA ARG A 64 -10.69 11.25 3.65
C ARG A 64 -10.79 10.51 2.31
N LEU A 65 -11.39 9.32 2.29
CA LEU A 65 -11.60 8.55 1.07
C LEU A 65 -12.58 9.26 0.13
N ARG A 66 -13.73 9.72 0.63
CA ARG A 66 -14.74 10.45 -0.15
C ARG A 66 -14.21 11.74 -0.78
N GLU A 67 -13.44 12.53 0.00
CA GLU A 67 -12.78 13.76 -0.48
C GLU A 67 -11.83 13.50 -1.67
N ASN A 68 -11.28 12.29 -1.77
CA ASN A 68 -10.42 11.87 -2.86
C ASN A 68 -11.16 11.09 -3.97
N GLY A 69 -12.49 11.05 -3.95
CA GLY A 69 -13.29 10.41 -4.98
C GLY A 69 -13.34 8.88 -4.91
N VAL A 70 -12.94 8.29 -3.76
CA VAL A 70 -13.03 6.85 -3.54
C VAL A 70 -14.45 6.48 -3.09
N ASN A 71 -15.05 5.46 -3.73
CA ASN A 71 -16.32 4.90 -3.28
C ASN A 71 -16.11 4.09 -2.00
N VAL A 72 -16.92 4.35 -0.97
CA VAL A 72 -16.85 3.74 0.36
C VAL A 72 -18.06 2.86 0.70
N ASP A 73 -18.89 2.53 -0.25
CA ASP A 73 -20.14 1.77 -0.03
C ASP A 73 -19.89 0.36 0.54
N TYR A 74 -18.67 -0.14 0.40
CA TYR A 74 -18.23 -1.45 0.90
C TYR A 74 -17.41 -1.38 2.18
N VAL A 75 -17.42 -0.26 2.90
CA VAL A 75 -16.78 -0.15 4.22
C VAL A 75 -17.82 -0.43 5.30
N GLY A 76 -17.61 -1.53 6.04
CA GLY A 76 -18.45 -1.91 7.17
C GLY A 76 -18.08 -1.11 8.43
N VAL A 77 -19.05 -1.01 9.36
CA VAL A 77 -18.82 -0.43 10.70
C VAL A 77 -19.00 -1.53 11.73
N SER A 78 -18.02 -1.69 12.62
CA SER A 78 -18.08 -2.62 13.75
C SER A 78 -18.74 -1.95 14.96
N ASP A 79 -19.70 -2.63 15.56
CA ASP A 79 -20.37 -2.16 16.80
C ASP A 79 -19.55 -2.51 18.05
N SER A 80 -18.53 -3.37 17.95
CA SER A 80 -17.82 -3.94 19.09
C SER A 80 -16.32 -3.71 19.11
N LEU A 81 -15.72 -3.36 17.97
CA LEU A 81 -14.28 -3.13 17.86
C LEU A 81 -13.98 -1.69 17.47
N PRO A 82 -12.92 -1.10 18.01
CA PRO A 82 -12.45 0.21 17.55
C PRO A 82 -11.88 0.10 16.13
N THR A 83 -11.76 1.23 15.47
CA THR A 83 -11.02 1.35 14.22
C THR A 83 -9.57 0.87 14.40
N GLY A 84 -8.99 0.31 13.36
CA GLY A 84 -7.55 0.04 13.33
C GLY A 84 -6.77 1.32 13.63
N HIS A 85 -5.70 1.22 14.39
CA HIS A 85 -4.91 2.40 14.74
C HIS A 85 -3.44 2.08 14.95
N ALA A 86 -2.60 3.10 14.79
CA ALA A 86 -1.21 3.05 15.14
C ALA A 86 -0.88 4.07 16.24
N VAL A 87 -0.06 3.65 17.20
CA VAL A 87 0.57 4.56 18.17
C VAL A 87 2.01 4.76 17.71
N ILE A 88 2.32 5.97 17.31
CA ILE A 88 3.59 6.34 16.70
C ILE A 88 4.28 7.35 17.61
N GLN A 89 5.45 7.00 18.13
CA GLN A 89 6.34 7.95 18.80
C GLN A 89 7.34 8.49 17.78
N VAL A 90 7.55 9.80 17.78
CA VAL A 90 8.57 10.47 16.95
C VAL A 90 9.48 11.25 17.87
N ASP A 91 10.78 10.90 17.89
CA ASP A 91 11.76 11.56 18.72
C ASP A 91 12.30 12.85 18.09
N ALA A 92 13.13 13.59 18.87
CA ALA A 92 13.74 14.84 18.43
C ALA A 92 14.66 14.69 17.20
N LYS A 93 15.04 13.46 16.82
CA LYS A 93 15.87 13.15 15.64
C LYS A 93 15.02 12.75 14.43
N GLY A 94 13.68 12.72 14.58
CA GLY A 94 12.76 12.27 13.56
C GLY A 94 12.71 10.74 13.39
N GLN A 95 13.27 9.97 14.34
CA GLN A 95 13.10 8.52 14.35
C GLN A 95 11.71 8.16 14.86
N ASN A 96 11.15 7.04 14.39
CA ASN A 96 9.85 6.57 14.85
C ASN A 96 9.91 5.19 15.52
N CYS A 97 8.93 4.94 16.37
CA CYS A 97 8.64 3.65 16.98
C CYS A 97 7.12 3.46 16.92
N ILE A 98 6.68 2.35 16.33
CA ILE A 98 5.28 2.16 15.94
C ILE A 98 4.72 0.90 16.56
N ILE A 99 3.54 1.02 17.17
CA ILE A 99 2.69 -0.10 17.60
C ILE A 99 1.42 -0.05 16.76
N VAL A 100 1.08 -1.15 16.10
CA VAL A 100 -0.15 -1.25 15.31
C VAL A 100 -1.16 -2.14 16.03
N CYS A 101 -2.40 -1.66 16.09
CA CYS A 101 -3.55 -2.44 16.52
C CYS A 101 -4.50 -2.64 15.34
N ALA A 102 -4.76 -3.88 14.97
CA ALA A 102 -5.60 -4.18 13.81
C ALA A 102 -7.05 -3.69 13.98
N GLY A 103 -7.59 -3.74 15.21
CA GLY A 103 -8.97 -3.33 15.45
C GLY A 103 -9.97 -4.01 14.50
N ALA A 104 -10.86 -3.22 13.92
CA ALA A 104 -11.85 -3.70 12.95
C ALA A 104 -11.24 -4.29 11.68
N ASN A 105 -10.03 -3.89 11.27
CA ASN A 105 -9.34 -4.47 10.10
C ASN A 105 -9.15 -5.99 10.22
N GLY A 106 -9.00 -6.51 11.44
CA GLY A 106 -8.81 -7.92 11.71
C GLY A 106 -10.13 -8.72 11.89
N SER A 107 -11.28 -8.13 11.57
CA SER A 107 -12.60 -8.71 11.90
C SER A 107 -13.53 -8.91 10.70
N LEU A 108 -12.99 -8.91 9.49
CA LEU A 108 -13.76 -9.19 8.28
C LEU A 108 -14.27 -10.64 8.31
N THR A 109 -15.57 -10.83 8.11
CA THR A 109 -16.18 -12.15 8.01
C THR A 109 -16.17 -12.66 6.56
N GLU A 110 -16.32 -13.97 6.37
CA GLU A 110 -16.44 -14.54 5.03
C GLU A 110 -17.67 -14.03 4.31
N GLU A 111 -18.78 -13.79 5.00
CA GLU A 111 -20.01 -13.26 4.43
C GLU A 111 -19.81 -11.83 3.91
N GLU A 112 -19.13 -10.97 4.68
CA GLU A 112 -18.77 -9.61 4.24
C GLU A 112 -17.87 -9.64 3.00
N MET A 113 -16.86 -10.52 2.99
CA MET A 113 -15.97 -10.70 1.82
C MET A 113 -16.74 -11.16 0.58
N ASP A 114 -17.64 -12.13 0.72
CA ASP A 114 -18.46 -12.65 -0.37
C ASP A 114 -19.46 -11.60 -0.88
N GLY A 115 -20.05 -10.83 0.04
CA GLY A 115 -20.94 -9.72 -0.29
C GLY A 115 -20.23 -8.70 -1.18
N VAL A 116 -19.06 -8.24 -0.76
CA VAL A 116 -18.26 -7.29 -1.56
C VAL A 116 -17.88 -7.89 -2.92
N LEU A 117 -17.25 -9.07 -2.92
CA LEU A 117 -16.77 -9.70 -4.14
C LEU A 117 -17.90 -10.04 -5.12
N SER A 118 -19.15 -10.14 -4.66
CA SER A 118 -20.30 -10.39 -5.55
C SER A 118 -20.52 -9.30 -6.60
N HIS A 119 -20.02 -8.10 -6.36
CA HIS A 119 -20.16 -6.93 -7.24
C HIS A 119 -19.02 -6.79 -8.26
N PHE A 120 -17.97 -7.63 -8.16
CA PHE A 120 -16.78 -7.54 -8.98
C PHE A 120 -16.49 -8.84 -9.72
N GLY A 121 -15.72 -8.78 -10.81
CA GLY A 121 -15.44 -9.93 -11.65
C GLY A 121 -14.34 -9.69 -12.69
N GLN A 122 -14.50 -10.31 -13.86
CA GLN A 122 -13.55 -10.20 -14.95
C GLN A 122 -13.40 -8.73 -15.40
N GLY A 123 -12.16 -8.24 -15.46
CA GLY A 123 -11.84 -6.85 -15.78
C GLY A 123 -11.49 -6.00 -14.56
N ASP A 124 -11.93 -6.43 -13.38
CA ASP A 124 -11.61 -5.73 -12.14
C ASP A 124 -10.28 -6.20 -11.53
N ILE A 125 -9.66 -5.32 -10.76
CA ILE A 125 -8.42 -5.60 -10.03
C ILE A 125 -8.72 -5.55 -8.52
N LEU A 126 -8.42 -6.64 -7.82
CA LEU A 126 -8.39 -6.66 -6.36
C LEU A 126 -6.98 -6.28 -5.88
N LEU A 127 -6.86 -5.16 -5.19
CA LEU A 127 -5.62 -4.75 -4.52
C LEU A 127 -5.67 -5.11 -3.04
N LEU A 128 -4.68 -5.85 -2.57
CA LEU A 128 -4.55 -6.28 -1.17
C LEU A 128 -3.19 -5.89 -0.58
N GLN A 129 -3.21 -5.64 0.74
CA GLN A 129 -2.05 -5.53 1.61
C GLN A 129 -2.20 -6.56 2.73
N ASN A 130 -1.16 -6.77 3.54
CA ASN A 130 -1.23 -7.72 4.67
C ASN A 130 -1.60 -7.02 5.99
N GLU A 131 -2.62 -6.17 5.98
CA GLU A 131 -3.09 -5.45 7.16
C GLU A 131 -4.55 -5.77 7.53
N ILE A 132 -5.15 -6.75 6.85
CA ILE A 132 -6.50 -7.27 7.15
C ILE A 132 -6.44 -8.79 7.31
N ASN A 133 -7.45 -9.37 7.93
CA ASN A 133 -7.57 -10.82 7.97
C ASN A 133 -8.12 -11.41 6.65
N GLY A 134 -8.00 -12.72 6.48
CA GLY A 134 -8.65 -13.45 5.38
C GLY A 134 -7.99 -13.29 4.01
N ILE A 135 -6.68 -12.98 3.94
CA ILE A 135 -5.96 -12.79 2.66
C ILE A 135 -6.07 -14.04 1.78
N GLY A 136 -5.78 -15.23 2.29
CA GLY A 136 -5.86 -16.48 1.49
C GLY A 136 -7.26 -16.71 0.90
N PRO A 137 -8.34 -16.71 1.69
CA PRO A 137 -9.71 -16.76 1.18
C PRO A 137 -10.02 -15.70 0.12
N LEU A 138 -9.61 -14.43 0.32
CA LEU A 138 -9.82 -13.35 -0.64
C LEU A 138 -9.12 -13.62 -1.97
N LEU A 139 -7.85 -14.04 -1.94
CA LEU A 139 -7.09 -14.40 -3.14
C LEU A 139 -7.79 -15.50 -3.94
N ARG A 140 -8.27 -16.55 -3.27
CA ARG A 140 -8.95 -17.69 -3.89
C ARG A 140 -10.29 -17.26 -4.51
N LYS A 141 -11.10 -16.52 -3.74
CA LYS A 141 -12.44 -16.07 -4.17
C LYS A 141 -12.35 -15.11 -5.36
N ALA A 142 -11.46 -14.13 -5.32
CA ALA A 142 -11.24 -13.18 -6.40
C ALA A 142 -10.75 -13.87 -7.68
N TYR A 143 -9.79 -14.79 -7.55
CA TYR A 143 -9.34 -15.59 -8.69
C TYR A 143 -10.47 -16.41 -9.31
N GLY A 144 -11.32 -17.04 -8.49
CA GLY A 144 -12.47 -17.81 -8.94
C GLY A 144 -13.53 -16.97 -9.69
N ARG A 145 -13.55 -15.65 -9.47
CA ARG A 145 -14.40 -14.67 -10.16
C ARG A 145 -13.77 -14.07 -11.42
N GLY A 146 -12.54 -14.47 -11.75
CA GLY A 146 -11.80 -13.97 -12.91
C GLY A 146 -11.19 -12.58 -12.71
N MET A 147 -11.12 -12.08 -11.48
CA MET A 147 -10.46 -10.82 -11.17
C MET A 147 -8.94 -10.96 -11.32
N GLN A 148 -8.29 -9.87 -11.64
CA GLN A 148 -6.86 -9.75 -11.52
C GLN A 148 -6.50 -9.37 -10.07
N ILE A 149 -5.35 -9.82 -9.58
CA ILE A 149 -5.00 -9.63 -8.17
C ILE A 149 -3.64 -8.95 -8.08
N ALA A 150 -3.61 -7.78 -7.45
CA ALA A 150 -2.41 -7.08 -7.05
C ALA A 150 -2.20 -7.26 -5.55
N LEU A 151 -1.01 -7.67 -5.15
CA LEU A 151 -0.63 -7.83 -3.75
C LEU A 151 0.60 -6.98 -3.45
N ASN A 152 0.43 -6.06 -2.49
CA ASN A 152 1.54 -5.45 -1.76
C ASN A 152 1.70 -6.22 -0.44
N PRO A 153 2.67 -7.14 -0.32
CA PRO A 153 2.76 -8.08 0.81
C PRO A 153 3.31 -7.41 2.09
N SER A 154 2.83 -6.25 2.42
CA SER A 154 3.31 -5.43 3.52
C SER A 154 2.21 -5.23 4.60
N PRO A 155 2.56 -5.36 5.89
CA PRO A 155 3.81 -5.92 6.45
C PRO A 155 3.92 -7.42 6.14
N ILE A 156 5.13 -7.87 5.81
CA ILE A 156 5.35 -9.28 5.52
C ILE A 156 5.50 -10.08 6.80
N ASP A 157 4.91 -11.28 6.84
CA ASP A 157 5.03 -12.22 7.94
C ASP A 157 5.06 -13.68 7.43
N GLY A 158 5.34 -14.61 8.36
CA GLY A 158 5.44 -16.04 8.02
C GLY A 158 4.12 -16.67 7.59
N GLU A 159 2.98 -16.13 8.03
CA GLU A 159 1.65 -16.63 7.64
C GLU A 159 1.39 -16.31 6.17
N LEU A 160 1.63 -15.07 5.75
CA LEU A 160 1.49 -14.65 4.36
C LEU A 160 2.43 -15.44 3.44
N VAL A 161 3.72 -15.59 3.83
CA VAL A 161 4.73 -16.32 3.05
C VAL A 161 4.34 -17.78 2.80
N ALA A 162 3.62 -18.39 3.76
CA ALA A 162 3.16 -19.78 3.72
C ALA A 162 1.89 -20.00 2.89
N LEU A 163 1.19 -18.94 2.46
CA LEU A 163 -0.06 -19.07 1.71
C LEU A 163 0.15 -19.71 0.33
N GLU A 164 -0.51 -20.83 0.08
CA GLU A 164 -0.53 -21.44 -1.24
C GLU A 164 -1.26 -20.58 -2.28
N GLU A 165 -2.19 -19.76 -1.84
CA GLU A 165 -3.00 -18.86 -2.64
C GLU A 165 -2.21 -17.73 -3.30
N LEU A 166 -0.96 -17.47 -2.90
CA LEU A 166 -0.07 -16.54 -3.58
C LEU A 166 0.13 -16.90 -5.08
N ARG A 167 -0.11 -18.15 -5.48
CA ARG A 167 -0.13 -18.58 -6.90
C ARG A 167 -1.21 -17.91 -7.75
N TYR A 168 -2.21 -17.26 -7.13
CA TYR A 168 -3.27 -16.53 -7.83
C TYR A 168 -2.95 -15.06 -8.06
N VAL A 169 -1.88 -14.56 -7.46
CA VAL A 169 -1.45 -13.16 -7.60
C VAL A 169 -1.00 -12.88 -9.02
N THR A 170 -1.52 -11.79 -9.59
CA THR A 170 -1.16 -11.29 -10.92
C THR A 170 0.03 -10.34 -10.84
N TRP A 171 0.02 -9.41 -9.89
CA TRP A 171 1.11 -8.47 -9.63
C TRP A 171 1.59 -8.57 -8.18
N PHE A 172 2.85 -8.90 -7.99
CA PHE A 172 3.55 -8.66 -6.74
C PHE A 172 4.17 -7.26 -6.81
N ILE A 173 3.72 -6.35 -5.96
CA ILE A 173 4.27 -5.00 -5.85
C ILE A 173 4.91 -4.89 -4.47
N LEU A 174 6.24 -4.93 -4.41
CA LEU A 174 6.96 -5.16 -3.16
C LEU A 174 8.32 -4.44 -3.16
N ASN A 175 8.92 -4.30 -1.99
CA ASN A 175 10.26 -3.79 -1.82
C ASN A 175 11.30 -4.91 -1.64
N GLU A 176 12.59 -4.53 -1.51
CA GLU A 176 13.70 -5.48 -1.35
C GLU A 176 13.55 -6.35 -0.09
N VAL A 177 13.03 -5.80 1.02
CA VAL A 177 12.86 -6.54 2.28
C VAL A 177 11.77 -7.61 2.13
N GLU A 178 10.62 -7.22 1.60
CA GLU A 178 9.50 -8.12 1.34
C GLU A 178 9.88 -9.20 0.30
N GLY A 179 10.65 -8.82 -0.71
CA GLY A 179 11.20 -9.73 -1.71
C GLY A 179 12.17 -10.75 -1.11
N ALA A 180 13.02 -10.31 -0.19
CA ALA A 180 13.95 -11.19 0.51
C ALA A 180 13.22 -12.22 1.38
N GLU A 181 12.20 -11.81 2.12
CA GLU A 181 11.39 -12.71 2.95
C GLU A 181 10.63 -13.76 2.10
N LEU A 182 10.08 -13.38 0.94
CA LEU A 182 9.37 -14.30 0.04
C LEU A 182 10.28 -15.28 -0.67
N THR A 183 11.56 -14.93 -0.91
CA THR A 183 12.43 -15.67 -1.83
C THR A 183 13.73 -16.19 -1.22
N GLY A 184 14.17 -15.61 -0.09
CA GLY A 184 15.49 -15.85 0.48
C GLY A 184 16.63 -15.22 -0.34
N LYS A 185 16.33 -14.27 -1.25
CA LYS A 185 17.29 -13.56 -2.12
C LYS A 185 17.36 -12.09 -1.75
N THR A 186 18.52 -11.47 -1.94
CA THR A 186 18.76 -10.05 -1.60
C THR A 186 18.94 -9.16 -2.81
N GLU A 187 19.40 -9.72 -3.94
CA GLU A 187 19.60 -8.95 -5.17
C GLU A 187 18.31 -8.87 -5.97
N GLY A 188 17.96 -7.67 -6.45
CA GLY A 188 16.66 -7.40 -7.09
C GLY A 188 16.35 -8.31 -8.27
N GLU A 189 17.33 -8.57 -9.15
CA GLU A 189 17.18 -9.50 -10.28
C GLU A 189 16.94 -10.94 -9.81
N GLU A 190 17.62 -11.38 -8.74
CA GLU A 190 17.44 -12.71 -8.18
C GLU A 190 16.07 -12.85 -7.49
N ILE A 191 15.60 -11.80 -6.81
CA ILE A 191 14.26 -11.75 -6.21
C ILE A 191 13.20 -11.94 -7.31
N CYS A 192 13.26 -11.13 -8.36
CA CYS A 192 12.33 -11.23 -9.48
C CYS A 192 12.37 -12.62 -10.14
N ALA A 193 13.56 -13.15 -10.39
CA ALA A 193 13.73 -14.49 -10.99
C ALA A 193 13.16 -15.60 -10.10
N ALA A 194 13.38 -15.52 -8.79
CA ALA A 194 12.88 -16.51 -7.83
C ALA A 194 11.35 -16.45 -7.70
N LEU A 195 10.74 -15.27 -7.67
CA LEU A 195 9.29 -15.11 -7.67
C LEU A 195 8.66 -15.66 -8.94
N LEU A 196 9.20 -15.35 -10.11
CA LEU A 196 8.69 -15.86 -11.38
C LEU A 196 8.90 -17.37 -11.54
N LYS A 197 9.97 -17.93 -10.97
CA LYS A 197 10.15 -19.39 -10.92
C LYS A 197 9.06 -20.05 -10.07
N LYS A 198 8.68 -19.44 -8.94
CA LYS A 198 7.63 -19.96 -8.03
C LYS A 198 6.22 -19.69 -8.56
N TYR A 199 6.02 -18.52 -9.21
CA TYR A 199 4.74 -18.03 -9.72
C TYR A 199 4.86 -17.60 -11.19
N PRO A 200 4.92 -18.52 -12.17
CA PRO A 200 5.28 -18.23 -13.57
C PRO A 200 4.31 -17.30 -14.33
N ARG A 201 3.10 -17.11 -13.80
CA ARG A 201 2.08 -16.22 -14.40
C ARG A 201 2.05 -14.84 -13.77
N ALA A 202 2.83 -14.63 -12.73
CA ALA A 202 2.88 -13.36 -12.05
C ALA A 202 3.71 -12.33 -12.83
N ARG A 203 3.53 -11.07 -12.47
CA ARG A 203 4.35 -9.93 -12.83
C ARG A 203 4.92 -9.36 -11.53
N VAL A 204 6.20 -9.08 -11.54
CA VAL A 204 6.91 -8.59 -10.34
C VAL A 204 7.28 -7.13 -10.55
N VAL A 205 6.90 -6.29 -9.61
CA VAL A 205 7.24 -4.87 -9.53
C VAL A 205 8.00 -4.68 -8.23
N LEU A 206 9.30 -4.52 -8.32
CA LEU A 206 10.20 -4.43 -7.17
C LEU A 206 10.69 -2.99 -7.01
N THR A 207 10.36 -2.36 -5.89
CA THR A 207 10.91 -1.04 -5.54
C THR A 207 12.24 -1.22 -4.80
N LEU A 208 13.23 -0.41 -5.20
CA LEU A 208 14.64 -0.53 -4.76
C LEU A 208 15.09 0.75 -4.02
N GLY A 209 14.15 1.48 -3.41
CA GLY A 209 14.41 2.74 -2.74
C GLY A 209 15.12 3.74 -3.66
N LYS A 210 16.30 4.20 -3.27
CA LYS A 210 17.08 5.18 -4.05
C LYS A 210 17.60 4.64 -5.40
N LYS A 211 17.51 3.34 -5.65
CA LYS A 211 17.90 2.73 -6.93
C LYS A 211 16.74 2.65 -7.93
N GLY A 212 15.56 3.15 -7.56
CA GLY A 212 14.38 3.16 -8.43
C GLY A 212 13.53 1.90 -8.32
N CYS A 213 13.14 1.33 -9.44
CA CYS A 213 12.29 0.14 -9.49
C CYS A 213 12.61 -0.77 -10.67
N LEU A 214 12.21 -2.02 -10.55
CA LEU A 214 12.38 -3.07 -11.53
C LEU A 214 11.04 -3.76 -11.77
N TYR A 215 10.68 -3.92 -13.05
CA TYR A 215 9.56 -4.74 -13.47
C TYR A 215 10.07 -5.97 -14.19
N ARG A 216 9.47 -7.12 -13.94
CA ARG A 216 9.75 -8.35 -14.67
C ARG A 216 8.53 -9.25 -14.75
N ASP A 217 8.29 -9.81 -15.93
CA ASP A 217 7.34 -10.89 -16.17
C ASP A 217 7.98 -12.00 -17.01
N GLY A 218 7.15 -12.91 -17.57
CA GLY A 218 7.63 -14.04 -18.38
C GLY A 218 8.27 -13.64 -19.72
N GLY A 219 8.14 -12.41 -20.19
CA GLY A 219 8.59 -11.95 -21.51
C GLY A 219 9.30 -10.61 -21.53
N GLN A 220 9.14 -9.79 -20.48
CA GLN A 220 9.63 -8.42 -20.44
C GLN A 220 10.36 -8.11 -19.14
N THR A 221 11.38 -7.25 -19.24
CA THR A 221 12.04 -6.61 -18.11
C THR A 221 12.15 -5.12 -18.39
N ALA A 222 11.79 -4.29 -17.42
CA ALA A 222 11.93 -2.85 -17.49
C ALA A 222 12.42 -2.32 -16.13
N ALA A 223 13.13 -1.20 -16.15
CA ALA A 223 13.60 -0.52 -14.94
C ALA A 223 13.42 0.98 -15.09
N HIS A 224 13.24 1.66 -13.96
CA HIS A 224 13.19 3.11 -13.92
C HIS A 224 13.91 3.61 -12.67
N GLY A 225 14.63 4.74 -12.80
CA GLY A 225 15.32 5.40 -11.69
C GLY A 225 14.35 6.19 -10.79
N ILE A 226 14.92 7.07 -9.98
CA ILE A 226 14.19 8.04 -9.17
C ILE A 226 14.46 9.45 -9.69
N TYR A 227 13.78 10.43 -9.11
CA TYR A 227 13.94 11.84 -9.45
C TYR A 227 14.63 12.59 -8.31
N ASP A 228 15.36 13.67 -8.67
CA ASP A 228 16.05 14.53 -7.71
C ASP A 228 15.03 15.44 -7.00
N VAL A 229 14.73 15.10 -5.75
CA VAL A 229 13.82 15.85 -4.90
C VAL A 229 14.36 15.89 -3.46
N PRO A 230 14.06 16.94 -2.69
CA PRO A 230 14.36 16.94 -1.26
C PRO A 230 13.53 15.87 -0.56
N VAL A 231 14.17 14.96 0.17
CA VAL A 231 13.46 13.93 0.95
C VAL A 231 13.03 14.54 2.28
N VAL A 232 11.72 14.71 2.47
CA VAL A 232 11.10 15.26 3.68
C VAL A 232 10.49 14.14 4.54
N ASP A 233 9.72 13.26 3.90
CA ASP A 233 9.04 12.14 4.57
C ASP A 233 8.87 10.99 3.58
N THR A 234 9.27 9.79 3.97
CA THR A 234 9.15 8.60 3.11
C THR A 234 7.85 7.82 3.33
N THR A 235 6.99 8.29 4.23
CA THR A 235 5.69 7.68 4.50
C THR A 235 4.84 7.68 3.22
N ALA A 236 4.14 6.59 2.99
CA ALA A 236 3.30 6.37 1.80
C ALA A 236 4.00 6.44 0.43
N ALA A 237 5.35 6.50 0.35
CA ALA A 237 6.05 6.46 -0.93
C ALA A 237 5.73 5.18 -1.75
N GLY A 238 5.77 4.02 -1.09
CA GLY A 238 5.41 2.74 -1.69
C GLY A 238 3.92 2.63 -2.02
N ASP A 239 3.06 3.21 -1.18
CA ASP A 239 1.61 3.25 -1.42
C ASP A 239 1.28 4.13 -2.63
N THR A 240 1.95 5.28 -2.74
CA THR A 240 1.85 6.18 -3.90
C THR A 240 2.30 5.48 -5.18
N PHE A 241 3.47 4.84 -5.14
CA PHE A 241 3.98 4.06 -6.26
C PHE A 241 2.98 3.00 -6.70
N THR A 242 2.43 2.21 -5.76
CA THR A 242 1.46 1.14 -6.01
C THR A 242 0.20 1.67 -6.67
N GLY A 243 -0.38 2.77 -6.15
CA GLY A 243 -1.59 3.36 -6.71
C GLY A 243 -1.38 3.88 -8.14
N TYR A 244 -0.29 4.61 -8.38
CA TYR A 244 0.04 5.13 -9.71
C TYR A 244 0.42 4.03 -10.70
N PHE A 245 1.10 2.98 -10.25
CA PHE A 245 1.39 1.81 -11.06
C PHE A 245 0.10 1.16 -11.57
N LEU A 246 -0.84 0.88 -10.66
CA LEU A 246 -2.12 0.24 -11.03
C LEU A 246 -3.01 1.15 -11.88
N ALA A 247 -3.01 2.46 -11.66
CA ALA A 247 -3.70 3.40 -12.55
C ALA A 247 -3.14 3.32 -13.98
N GLY A 248 -1.82 3.30 -14.15
CA GLY A 248 -1.21 3.11 -15.47
C GLY A 248 -1.56 1.76 -16.11
N VAL A 249 -1.69 0.69 -15.30
CA VAL A 249 -2.17 -0.61 -15.78
C VAL A 249 -3.61 -0.53 -16.29
N THR A 250 -4.51 0.13 -15.55
CA THR A 250 -5.92 0.28 -15.97
C THR A 250 -6.07 1.18 -17.20
N ASP A 251 -5.19 2.16 -17.37
CA ASP A 251 -5.11 3.01 -18.56
C ASP A 251 -4.52 2.27 -19.79
N GLY A 252 -3.97 1.05 -19.59
CA GLY A 252 -3.35 0.28 -20.67
C GLY A 252 -2.02 0.86 -21.18
N LEU A 253 -1.29 1.61 -20.36
CA LEU A 253 -0.02 2.20 -20.73
C LEU A 253 1.08 1.13 -20.88
N PRO A 254 2.11 1.38 -21.71
CA PRO A 254 3.32 0.56 -21.73
C PRO A 254 4.02 0.57 -20.38
N VAL A 255 4.67 -0.56 -20.01
CA VAL A 255 5.25 -0.72 -18.65
C VAL A 255 6.29 0.35 -18.32
N GLU A 256 7.08 0.79 -19.29
CA GLU A 256 8.09 1.86 -19.11
C GLU A 256 7.43 3.16 -18.68
N GLN A 257 6.30 3.53 -19.31
CA GLN A 257 5.54 4.73 -18.95
C GLN A 257 4.85 4.58 -17.58
N ILE A 258 4.40 3.37 -17.25
CA ILE A 258 3.82 3.09 -15.93
C ILE A 258 4.88 3.28 -14.83
N LEU A 259 6.08 2.73 -15.04
CA LEU A 259 7.18 2.87 -14.08
C LEU A 259 7.64 4.33 -13.93
N GLU A 260 7.73 5.07 -15.03
CA GLU A 260 8.02 6.50 -15.01
C GLU A 260 6.99 7.28 -14.20
N LEU A 261 5.70 7.09 -14.49
CA LEU A 261 4.58 7.75 -13.82
C LEU A 261 4.59 7.45 -12.31
N ALA A 262 4.73 6.17 -11.94
CA ALA A 262 4.74 5.74 -10.55
C ALA A 262 5.98 6.23 -9.78
N SER A 263 7.16 6.19 -10.39
CA SER A 263 8.40 6.72 -9.79
C SER A 263 8.34 8.22 -9.59
N LYS A 264 7.79 8.97 -10.54
CA LYS A 264 7.62 10.42 -10.47
C LYS A 264 6.65 10.81 -9.36
N ALA A 265 5.50 10.13 -9.28
CA ALA A 265 4.53 10.34 -8.22
C ALA A 265 5.10 10.03 -6.84
N SER A 266 5.79 8.91 -6.69
CA SER A 266 6.45 8.53 -5.44
C SER A 266 7.54 9.53 -5.03
N SER A 267 8.32 10.05 -5.98
CA SER A 267 9.33 11.09 -5.73
C SER A 267 8.69 12.40 -5.25
N LEU A 268 7.56 12.81 -5.84
CA LEU A 268 6.81 13.98 -5.34
C LEU A 268 6.25 13.74 -3.93
N ALA A 269 5.74 12.54 -3.64
CA ALA A 269 5.21 12.22 -2.32
C ALA A 269 6.31 12.34 -1.25
N VAL A 270 7.51 11.80 -1.46
CA VAL A 270 8.59 11.88 -0.47
C VAL A 270 9.11 13.30 -0.24
N SER A 271 8.82 14.26 -1.11
CA SER A 271 9.18 15.66 -0.95
C SER A 271 8.23 16.44 -0.01
N ARG A 272 7.22 15.79 0.55
CA ARG A 272 6.17 16.38 1.37
C ARG A 272 6.00 15.61 2.68
N LYS A 273 5.49 16.28 3.71
CA LYS A 273 5.16 15.65 4.99
C LYS A 273 3.79 14.98 4.91
N GLY A 274 3.66 13.83 5.55
CA GLY A 274 2.40 13.12 5.76
C GLY A 274 2.22 11.89 4.86
N ALA A 275 1.24 11.06 5.20
CA ALA A 275 0.88 9.85 4.46
C ALA A 275 0.00 10.17 3.25
N SER A 276 -1.33 10.04 3.38
CA SER A 276 -2.27 10.34 2.28
C SER A 276 -2.23 11.81 1.82
N ASP A 277 -1.79 12.74 2.68
CA ASP A 277 -1.68 14.16 2.35
C ASP A 277 -0.55 14.46 1.36
N SER A 278 0.55 13.68 1.41
CA SER A 278 1.71 13.87 0.54
C SER A 278 1.49 13.41 -0.90
N ILE A 279 0.49 12.55 -1.14
CA ILE A 279 0.22 11.93 -2.45
C ILE A 279 -0.16 13.03 -3.47
N PRO A 280 0.56 13.17 -4.61
CA PRO A 280 0.23 14.17 -5.61
C PRO A 280 -1.05 13.83 -6.38
N ALA A 281 -1.66 14.82 -7.04
CA ALA A 281 -2.67 14.59 -8.06
C ALA A 281 -2.01 14.28 -9.43
N ARG A 282 -2.70 13.54 -10.30
CA ARG A 282 -2.18 13.15 -11.62
C ARG A 282 -1.71 14.33 -12.46
N ALA A 283 -2.52 15.38 -12.54
CA ALA A 283 -2.18 16.59 -13.29
C ALA A 283 -0.87 17.24 -12.80
N GLU A 284 -0.58 17.13 -11.50
CA GLU A 284 0.66 17.63 -10.92
C GLU A 284 1.87 16.76 -11.33
N VAL A 285 1.69 15.42 -11.30
CA VAL A 285 2.73 14.46 -11.73
C VAL A 285 3.07 14.65 -13.21
N GLU A 286 2.06 14.86 -14.04
CA GLU A 286 2.23 15.07 -15.49
C GLU A 286 2.86 16.43 -15.82
N ALA A 287 2.54 17.47 -15.05
CA ALA A 287 3.04 18.82 -15.27
C ALA A 287 4.43 19.08 -14.67
N CYS A 288 4.91 18.24 -13.73
CA CYS A 288 6.19 18.50 -13.08
C CYS A 288 7.37 18.10 -13.97
N ASP A 289 8.38 18.99 -14.05
CA ASP A 289 9.65 18.76 -14.73
C ASP A 289 10.71 18.41 -13.69
N LEU A 290 10.82 17.11 -13.36
CA LEU A 290 11.80 16.59 -12.41
C LEU A 290 13.00 16.01 -13.15
N ALA A 291 14.21 16.36 -12.67
CA ALA A 291 15.43 15.77 -13.20
C ALA A 291 15.56 14.31 -12.73
N PRO A 292 15.71 13.33 -13.64
CA PRO A 292 15.98 11.95 -13.22
C PRO A 292 17.36 11.88 -12.54
N LEU A 293 17.43 11.14 -11.45
CA LEU A 293 18.69 10.67 -10.87
C LEU A 293 19.09 9.40 -11.63
N GLY A 294 20.21 9.47 -12.34
CA GLY A 294 20.73 8.39 -13.18
C GLY A 294 21.24 7.19 -12.42
#